data_058e117ab45652831dbbae0acaca4a28
#
_entry.id   058e117ab45652831dbbae0acaca4a28
#
_cell.length_a   1.000
_cell.length_b   1.000
_cell.length_c   1.000
_cell.angle_alpha   90.00
_cell.angle_beta   90.00
_cell.angle_gamma   90.00
#
_symmetry.space_group_name_H-M   'P 1'
#
loop_
_entity.id
_entity.type
_entity.pdbx_description
1 polymer ?
#
loop_
_entity_poly.entity_id
_entity_poly.type
_entity_poly.pdbx_seq_one_letter_code
_entity_poly.pdbx_strand_id
1 'polypeptide(L)'
;WGARQKRLQASITGDTGHIAVGIAADKELTKTLLREAGVPVPEGTTVRSLEQALRAARRLGGLVTVKPLDGNHGRGVTTRCGTDDEVALAFERAREHGRTIIVERFIQGADHRVLVAGGRVVAAALRRPANVTGDGVSTVRQLVEAENRNPARGEGHSNILTRIPLDGHAETALAGQDLHADSVPAAGRRVVLRGNANLSSGGTAEDVTDRLPAQTRAMCVRAARKIGLDVAGIDLVCEDIGVPLDGRNGAVIEINAAPGIRMHVHPSAGTPRDAGAAIV
;
A
#
# COMPACT_ATOMS: atom_id res chain seq x y z
N TRP A 1 31.01 -11.11 3.71
CA TRP A 1 31.30 -12.33 4.43
C TRP A 1 32.34 -13.12 3.67
N GLY A 2 33.50 -13.33 4.24
CA GLY A 2 34.60 -14.06 3.61
C GLY A 2 35.09 -13.39 2.32
N ALA A 3 35.21 -14.13 1.23
CA ALA A 3 35.64 -13.65 -0.09
C ALA A 3 34.49 -12.96 -0.89
N ARG A 4 33.25 -12.98 -0.39
CA ARG A 4 32.10 -12.39 -1.06
C ARG A 4 31.72 -11.08 -0.38
N GLN A 5 31.54 -10.01 -1.20
CA GLN A 5 31.06 -8.71 -0.74
C GLN A 5 29.70 -8.45 -1.40
N LYS A 6 28.71 -8.05 -0.60
CA LYS A 6 27.43 -7.56 -1.10
C LYS A 6 27.29 -6.07 -0.76
N ARG A 7 26.98 -5.25 -1.75
CA ARG A 7 26.75 -3.81 -1.56
C ARG A 7 25.28 -3.58 -1.39
N LEU A 8 24.94 -2.75 -0.40
CA LEU A 8 23.55 -2.41 -0.05
C LEU A 8 23.41 -0.89 0.05
N GLN A 9 22.33 -0.39 -0.48
CA GLN A 9 21.84 0.97 -0.23
C GLN A 9 20.37 0.88 0.19
N ALA A 10 20.07 1.11 1.46
CA ALA A 10 18.79 0.70 2.06
C ALA A 10 18.56 -0.80 1.84
N SER A 11 17.51 -1.21 1.12
CA SER A 11 17.26 -2.60 0.73
C SER A 11 17.56 -2.90 -0.74
N ILE A 12 18.19 -1.96 -1.48
CA ILE A 12 18.68 -2.18 -2.83
C ILE A 12 20.03 -2.88 -2.76
N THR A 13 20.17 -4.03 -3.44
CA THR A 13 21.44 -4.76 -3.52
C THR A 13 22.20 -4.40 -4.78
N GLY A 14 23.49 -4.77 -4.84
CA GLY A 14 24.31 -4.62 -6.05
C GLY A 14 23.80 -5.44 -7.24
N ASP A 15 22.90 -6.39 -7.00
CA ASP A 15 22.29 -7.24 -8.04
C ASP A 15 21.04 -6.54 -8.69
N THR A 16 20.60 -5.39 -8.15
CA THR A 16 19.55 -4.57 -8.73
C THR A 16 20.13 -3.49 -9.63
N GLY A 17 19.85 -3.55 -10.92
CA GLY A 17 20.31 -2.53 -11.88
C GLY A 17 19.59 -1.19 -11.71
N HIS A 18 20.28 -0.08 -12.01
CA HIS A 18 19.71 1.27 -11.97
C HIS A 18 18.45 1.42 -12.85
N ILE A 19 18.42 0.76 -14.01
CA ILE A 19 17.27 0.75 -14.91
C ILE A 19 16.04 0.14 -14.22
N ALA A 20 16.22 -0.96 -13.46
CA ALA A 20 15.13 -1.59 -12.72
C ALA A 20 14.51 -0.67 -11.65
N VAL A 21 15.35 0.13 -10.98
CA VAL A 21 14.88 1.16 -10.02
C VAL A 21 14.06 2.23 -10.74
N GLY A 22 14.52 2.69 -11.91
CA GLY A 22 13.81 3.64 -12.75
C GLY A 22 12.46 3.11 -13.23
N ILE A 23 12.43 1.86 -13.70
CA ILE A 23 11.17 1.18 -14.09
C ILE A 23 10.20 1.12 -12.90
N ALA A 24 10.66 0.69 -11.73
CA ALA A 24 9.81 0.60 -10.53
C ALA A 24 9.22 1.95 -10.10
N ALA A 25 9.93 3.06 -10.38
CA ALA A 25 9.44 4.42 -10.12
C ALA A 25 8.36 4.88 -11.11
N ASP A 26 8.34 4.33 -12.34
CA ASP A 26 7.34 4.62 -13.36
C ASP A 26 6.15 3.66 -13.24
N LYS A 27 5.05 4.16 -12.66
CA LYS A 27 3.84 3.34 -12.39
C LYS A 27 3.18 2.78 -13.66
N GLU A 28 3.22 3.52 -14.76
CA GLU A 28 2.58 3.10 -16.01
C GLU A 28 3.40 2.06 -16.74
N LEU A 29 4.71 2.28 -16.87
CA LEU A 29 5.63 1.33 -17.45
C LEU A 29 5.66 0.03 -16.62
N THR A 30 5.73 0.14 -15.30
CA THR A 30 5.66 -1.01 -14.40
C THR A 30 4.39 -1.83 -14.63
N LYS A 31 3.21 -1.21 -14.66
CA LYS A 31 1.94 -1.92 -14.91
C LYS A 31 1.89 -2.57 -16.27
N THR A 32 2.45 -1.93 -17.30
CA THR A 32 2.53 -2.49 -18.66
C THR A 32 3.38 -3.75 -18.66
N LEU A 33 4.58 -3.70 -18.10
CA LEU A 33 5.50 -4.84 -18.02
C LEU A 33 4.94 -5.98 -17.17
N LEU A 34 4.26 -5.66 -16.06
CA LEU A 34 3.61 -6.66 -15.21
C LEU A 34 2.46 -7.36 -15.95
N ARG A 35 1.63 -6.60 -16.70
CA ARG A 35 0.54 -7.16 -17.51
C ARG A 35 1.06 -8.10 -18.59
N GLU A 36 2.13 -7.73 -19.30
CA GLU A 36 2.81 -8.60 -20.26
C GLU A 36 3.35 -9.89 -19.65
N ALA A 37 3.76 -9.84 -18.38
CA ALA A 37 4.20 -11.01 -17.63
C ALA A 37 3.05 -11.86 -17.04
N GLY A 38 1.79 -11.54 -17.36
CA GLY A 38 0.63 -12.23 -16.83
C GLY A 38 0.44 -12.01 -15.31
N VAL A 39 0.89 -10.86 -14.79
CA VAL A 39 0.65 -10.43 -13.42
C VAL A 39 -0.59 -9.55 -13.41
N PRO A 40 -1.63 -9.86 -12.62
CA PRO A 40 -2.83 -9.06 -12.56
C PRO A 40 -2.54 -7.68 -11.97
N VAL A 41 -2.87 -6.63 -12.72
CA VAL A 41 -2.79 -5.23 -12.32
C VAL A 41 -4.13 -4.56 -12.60
N PRO A 42 -4.50 -3.48 -11.87
CA PRO A 42 -5.75 -2.77 -12.14
C PRO A 42 -5.81 -2.32 -13.59
N GLU A 43 -6.93 -2.62 -14.25
CA GLU A 43 -7.22 -2.08 -15.57
C GLU A 43 -7.42 -0.56 -15.46
N GLY A 44 -6.78 0.22 -16.29
CA GLY A 44 -6.86 1.68 -16.22
C GLY A 44 -6.18 2.36 -17.40
N THR A 45 -6.26 3.69 -17.39
CA THR A 45 -5.65 4.54 -18.40
C THR A 45 -5.25 5.88 -17.82
N THR A 46 -4.27 6.53 -18.42
CA THR A 46 -3.91 7.91 -18.13
C THR A 46 -4.80 8.88 -18.90
N VAL A 47 -5.15 9.98 -18.23
CA VAL A 47 -6.02 11.05 -18.76
C VAL A 47 -5.46 12.42 -18.40
N ARG A 48 -5.82 13.44 -19.18
CA ARG A 48 -5.38 14.83 -18.98
C ARG A 48 -6.53 15.84 -18.89
N SER A 49 -7.76 15.39 -19.14
CA SER A 49 -8.95 16.23 -19.02
C SER A 49 -10.06 15.49 -18.27
N LEU A 50 -10.96 16.26 -17.66
CA LEU A 50 -12.14 15.73 -16.97
C LEU A 50 -13.00 14.86 -17.91
N GLU A 51 -13.19 15.30 -19.14
CA GLU A 51 -13.96 14.55 -20.13
C GLU A 51 -13.36 13.16 -20.41
N GLN A 52 -12.01 13.08 -20.51
CA GLN A 52 -11.31 11.80 -20.65
C GLN A 52 -11.48 10.94 -19.41
N ALA A 53 -11.44 11.52 -18.21
CA ALA A 53 -11.61 10.79 -16.94
C ALA A 53 -13.02 10.18 -16.85
N LEU A 54 -14.05 10.93 -17.14
CA LEU A 54 -15.44 10.46 -17.17
C LEU A 54 -15.63 9.33 -18.20
N ARG A 55 -15.11 9.50 -19.42
CA ARG A 55 -15.14 8.43 -20.43
C ARG A 55 -14.41 7.17 -19.96
N ALA A 56 -13.25 7.31 -19.33
CA ALA A 56 -12.48 6.19 -18.81
C ALA A 56 -13.24 5.45 -17.71
N ALA A 57 -13.83 6.19 -16.75
CA ALA A 57 -14.62 5.62 -15.66
C ALA A 57 -15.83 4.85 -16.18
N ARG A 58 -16.59 5.41 -17.11
CA ARG A 58 -17.74 4.73 -17.74
C ARG A 58 -17.34 3.47 -18.50
N ARG A 59 -16.19 3.48 -19.20
CA ARG A 59 -15.66 2.31 -19.93
C ARG A 59 -15.25 1.19 -18.98
N LEU A 60 -14.62 1.52 -17.85
CA LEU A 60 -14.19 0.54 -16.84
C LEU A 60 -15.39 -0.10 -16.15
N GLY A 61 -16.48 0.65 -15.96
CA GLY A 61 -17.67 0.23 -15.25
C GLY A 61 -17.39 -0.02 -13.76
N GLY A 62 -18.40 0.14 -12.91
CA GLY A 62 -18.28 -0.03 -11.47
C GLY A 62 -17.43 1.06 -10.79
N LEU A 63 -16.85 0.73 -9.66
CA LEU A 63 -16.05 1.68 -8.87
C LEU A 63 -14.66 1.87 -9.48
N VAL A 64 -14.19 3.12 -9.50
CA VAL A 64 -12.86 3.47 -9.97
C VAL A 64 -12.03 4.17 -8.89
N THR A 65 -10.72 4.13 -9.08
CA THR A 65 -9.74 4.94 -8.36
C THR A 65 -9.20 6.01 -9.30
N VAL A 66 -9.14 7.24 -8.82
CA VAL A 66 -8.56 8.39 -9.53
C VAL A 66 -7.36 8.88 -8.75
N LYS A 67 -6.21 9.01 -9.41
CA LYS A 67 -4.95 9.38 -8.75
C LYS A 67 -3.98 10.08 -9.71
N PRO A 68 -3.07 10.97 -9.22
CA PRO A 68 -2.01 11.51 -10.06
C PRO A 68 -1.01 10.40 -10.46
N LEU A 69 -0.45 10.50 -11.68
CA LEU A 69 0.58 9.56 -12.16
C LEU A 69 1.84 9.63 -11.28
N ASP A 70 2.31 10.84 -10.99
CA ASP A 70 3.56 11.11 -10.26
C ASP A 70 3.35 11.26 -8.74
N GLY A 71 2.15 10.96 -8.23
CA GLY A 71 1.81 11.09 -6.81
C GLY A 71 2.48 10.02 -5.93
N ASN A 72 3.04 10.46 -4.80
CA ASN A 72 3.63 9.60 -3.77
C ASN A 72 2.80 9.67 -2.47
N HIS A 73 2.90 8.64 -1.63
CA HIS A 73 2.27 8.56 -0.30
C HIS A 73 0.75 8.72 -0.27
N GLY A 74 0.05 8.45 -1.39
CA GLY A 74 -1.41 8.54 -1.48
C GLY A 74 -1.97 9.97 -1.64
N ARG A 75 -1.12 10.98 -1.92
CA ARG A 75 -1.59 12.35 -2.17
C ARG A 75 -2.42 12.42 -3.45
N GLY A 76 -3.58 13.07 -3.37
CA GLY A 76 -4.49 13.21 -4.51
C GLY A 76 -5.15 11.91 -4.98
N VAL A 77 -5.06 10.83 -4.20
CA VAL A 77 -5.72 9.56 -4.50
C VAL A 77 -7.13 9.56 -3.92
N THR A 78 -8.13 9.33 -4.78
CA THR A 78 -9.52 9.08 -4.37
C THR A 78 -9.94 7.71 -4.89
N THR A 79 -10.42 6.87 -3.99
CA THR A 79 -10.86 5.50 -4.29
C THR A 79 -12.38 5.39 -4.24
N ARG A 80 -12.94 4.35 -4.86
CA ARG A 80 -14.37 4.01 -4.82
C ARG A 80 -15.29 5.07 -5.45
N CYS A 81 -14.83 5.80 -6.45
CA CYS A 81 -15.68 6.72 -7.20
C CYS A 81 -16.63 5.91 -8.09
N GLY A 82 -17.95 6.03 -7.87
CA GLY A 82 -18.98 5.29 -8.58
C GLY A 82 -19.89 6.16 -9.44
N THR A 83 -19.88 7.48 -9.24
CA THR A 83 -20.67 8.46 -9.99
C THR A 83 -19.78 9.42 -10.77
N ASP A 84 -20.34 10.05 -11.80
CA ASP A 84 -19.64 11.08 -12.58
C ASP A 84 -19.20 12.25 -11.70
N ASP A 85 -20.03 12.67 -10.72
CA ASP A 85 -19.69 13.77 -9.81
C ASP A 85 -18.52 13.39 -8.87
N GLU A 86 -18.49 12.16 -8.36
CA GLU A 86 -17.37 11.66 -7.56
C GLU A 86 -16.08 11.59 -8.38
N VAL A 87 -16.17 11.13 -9.64
CA VAL A 87 -15.01 11.10 -10.56
C VAL A 87 -14.54 12.52 -10.88
N ALA A 88 -15.44 13.47 -11.09
CA ALA A 88 -15.09 14.86 -11.35
C ALA A 88 -14.37 15.50 -10.15
N LEU A 89 -14.91 15.33 -8.95
CA LEU A 89 -14.28 15.84 -7.72
C LEU A 89 -12.91 15.18 -7.47
N ALA A 90 -12.82 13.88 -7.71
CA ALA A 90 -11.58 13.12 -7.59
C ALA A 90 -10.52 13.58 -8.61
N PHE A 91 -10.95 13.87 -9.85
CA PHE A 91 -10.07 14.38 -10.89
C PHE A 91 -9.49 15.75 -10.53
N GLU A 92 -10.32 16.69 -10.03
CA GLU A 92 -9.84 18.02 -9.61
C GLU A 92 -8.83 17.91 -8.45
N ARG A 93 -9.12 17.11 -7.44
CA ARG A 93 -8.16 16.84 -6.34
C ARG A 93 -6.85 16.24 -6.83
N ALA A 94 -6.91 15.30 -7.78
CA ALA A 94 -5.71 14.68 -8.34
C ALA A 94 -4.89 15.70 -9.18
N ARG A 95 -5.57 16.63 -9.87
CA ARG A 95 -4.96 17.70 -10.66
C ARG A 95 -4.12 18.68 -9.86
N GLU A 96 -4.42 18.89 -8.57
CA GLU A 96 -3.60 19.69 -7.66
C GLU A 96 -2.19 19.11 -7.48
N HIS A 97 -2.03 17.80 -7.73
CA HIS A 97 -0.80 17.05 -7.49
C HIS A 97 -0.09 16.58 -8.76
N GLY A 98 -0.70 16.77 -9.95
CA GLY A 98 -0.08 16.35 -11.20
C GLY A 98 -0.93 16.65 -12.43
N ARG A 99 -0.27 16.76 -13.60
CA ARG A 99 -0.95 17.05 -14.87
C ARG A 99 -1.54 15.82 -15.55
N THR A 100 -0.97 14.65 -15.28
CA THR A 100 -1.43 13.38 -15.83
C THR A 100 -2.06 12.56 -14.71
N ILE A 101 -3.30 12.14 -14.91
CA ILE A 101 -4.13 11.45 -13.93
C ILE A 101 -4.36 10.02 -14.41
N ILE A 102 -4.33 9.07 -13.51
CA ILE A 102 -4.71 7.67 -13.76
C ILE A 102 -6.15 7.49 -13.28
N VAL A 103 -6.99 6.93 -14.16
CA VAL A 103 -8.31 6.39 -13.81
C VAL A 103 -8.23 4.89 -14.00
N GLU A 104 -8.42 4.13 -12.91
CA GLU A 104 -8.29 2.68 -12.91
C GLU A 104 -9.43 2.02 -12.14
N ARG A 105 -9.71 0.75 -12.46
CA ARG A 105 -10.69 -0.06 -11.70
C ARG A 105 -10.30 -0.08 -10.22
N PHE A 106 -11.25 0.19 -9.35
CA PHE A 106 -11.05 0.02 -7.92
C PHE A 106 -10.94 -1.48 -7.59
N ILE A 107 -9.89 -1.86 -6.88
CA ILE A 107 -9.70 -3.22 -6.39
C ILE A 107 -10.17 -3.27 -4.93
N GLN A 108 -11.15 -4.11 -4.67
CA GLN A 108 -11.66 -4.33 -3.33
C GLN A 108 -10.75 -5.29 -2.57
N GLY A 109 -10.58 -5.06 -1.27
CA GLY A 109 -9.83 -5.96 -0.41
C GLY A 109 -8.92 -5.25 0.57
N ALA A 110 -8.11 -6.06 1.23
CA ALA A 110 -7.12 -5.61 2.18
C ALA A 110 -5.75 -5.40 1.50
N ASP A 111 -4.99 -4.49 2.05
CA ASP A 111 -3.66 -4.12 1.58
C ASP A 111 -2.61 -5.08 2.12
N HIS A 112 -1.80 -5.65 1.23
CA HIS A 112 -0.74 -6.58 1.59
C HIS A 112 0.59 -6.14 0.97
N ARG A 113 1.69 -6.35 1.71
CA ARG A 113 3.06 -6.22 1.22
C ARG A 113 3.70 -7.59 1.16
N VAL A 114 4.15 -8.01 -0.03
CA VAL A 114 4.96 -9.21 -0.22
C VAL A 114 6.40 -8.80 -0.48
N LEU A 115 7.33 -9.34 0.30
CA LEU A 115 8.76 -9.15 0.12
C LEU A 115 9.34 -10.31 -0.70
N VAL A 116 9.95 -9.98 -1.83
CA VAL A 116 10.76 -10.88 -2.63
C VAL A 116 12.23 -10.50 -2.45
N ALA A 117 13.09 -11.46 -2.21
CA ALA A 117 14.55 -11.28 -2.21
C ALA A 117 15.24 -12.54 -2.72
N GLY A 118 16.30 -12.40 -3.53
CA GLY A 118 17.05 -13.52 -4.08
C GLY A 118 16.18 -14.50 -4.88
N GLY A 119 15.17 -13.99 -5.58
CA GLY A 119 14.27 -14.80 -6.41
C GLY A 119 13.26 -15.66 -5.65
N ARG A 120 13.00 -15.41 -4.38
CA ARG A 120 12.00 -16.11 -3.56
C ARG A 120 11.16 -15.14 -2.73
N VAL A 121 9.93 -15.52 -2.40
CA VAL A 121 9.12 -14.79 -1.42
C VAL A 121 9.68 -15.09 -0.02
N VAL A 122 10.06 -14.04 0.68
CA VAL A 122 10.63 -14.08 2.04
C VAL A 122 9.54 -13.91 3.09
N ALA A 123 8.65 -12.94 2.87
CA ALA A 123 7.60 -12.59 3.83
C ALA A 123 6.39 -11.97 3.13
N ALA A 124 5.23 -12.06 3.76
CA ALA A 124 4.03 -11.34 3.39
C ALA A 124 3.36 -10.75 4.63
N ALA A 125 2.92 -9.52 4.55
CA ALA A 125 2.27 -8.80 5.65
C ALA A 125 0.94 -8.20 5.18
N LEU A 126 -0.12 -8.40 5.98
CA LEU A 126 -1.35 -7.64 5.89
C LEU A 126 -1.12 -6.30 6.57
N ARG A 127 -1.29 -5.21 5.83
CA ARG A 127 -1.16 -3.85 6.36
C ARG A 127 -2.53 -3.28 6.74
N ARG A 128 -2.58 -2.62 7.87
CA ARG A 128 -3.78 -1.93 8.33
C ARG A 128 -3.50 -0.45 8.53
N PRO A 129 -4.36 0.45 8.04
CA PRO A 129 -4.25 1.88 8.35
C PRO A 129 -4.25 2.13 9.84
N ALA A 130 -3.63 3.24 10.26
CA ALA A 130 -3.75 3.73 11.62
C ALA A 130 -5.23 3.81 12.01
N ASN A 131 -5.56 3.21 13.14
CA ASN A 131 -6.94 3.15 13.65
C ASN A 131 -6.95 3.03 15.17
N VAL A 132 -8.09 3.39 15.77
CA VAL A 132 -8.40 3.12 17.18
C VAL A 132 -9.77 2.45 17.26
N THR A 133 -10.04 1.77 18.37
CA THR A 133 -11.35 1.15 18.63
C THR A 133 -12.08 1.94 19.72
N GLY A 134 -13.30 2.37 19.44
CA GLY A 134 -14.15 3.05 20.40
C GLY A 134 -14.44 2.18 21.62
N ASP A 135 -14.49 2.80 22.77
CA ASP A 135 -14.89 2.18 24.05
C ASP A 135 -16.26 2.67 24.55
N GLY A 136 -16.88 3.61 23.81
CA GLY A 136 -18.16 4.24 24.17
C GLY A 136 -18.05 5.35 25.20
N VAL A 137 -16.85 5.70 25.66
CA VAL A 137 -16.60 6.69 26.72
C VAL A 137 -15.56 7.72 26.32
N SER A 138 -14.43 7.26 25.76
CA SER A 138 -13.31 8.12 25.40
C SER A 138 -13.48 8.79 24.06
N THR A 139 -12.99 10.01 23.91
CA THR A 139 -12.92 10.68 22.61
C THR A 139 -11.87 10.02 21.70
N VAL A 140 -11.97 10.22 20.39
CA VAL A 140 -10.94 9.76 19.43
C VAL A 140 -9.57 10.24 19.85
N ARG A 141 -9.42 11.49 20.28
CA ARG A 141 -8.16 12.06 20.79
C ARG A 141 -7.61 11.25 21.96
N GLN A 142 -8.42 10.96 22.95
CA GLN A 142 -8.03 10.18 24.13
C GLN A 142 -7.63 8.74 23.75
N LEU A 143 -8.37 8.13 22.84
CA LEU A 143 -8.04 6.79 22.33
C LEU A 143 -6.69 6.78 21.59
N VAL A 144 -6.41 7.80 20.76
CA VAL A 144 -5.12 7.94 20.06
C VAL A 144 -3.98 8.20 21.05
N GLU A 145 -4.18 9.04 22.06
CA GLU A 145 -3.20 9.26 23.10
C GLU A 145 -2.90 7.99 23.90
N ALA A 146 -3.93 7.21 24.23
CA ALA A 146 -3.76 5.92 24.90
C ALA A 146 -2.97 4.93 24.04
N GLU A 147 -3.30 4.82 22.75
CA GLU A 147 -2.58 3.98 21.79
C GLU A 147 -1.11 4.43 21.61
N ASN A 148 -0.85 5.74 21.61
CA ASN A 148 0.49 6.31 21.50
C ASN A 148 1.35 6.18 22.76
N ARG A 149 0.77 5.75 23.91
CA ARG A 149 1.54 5.37 25.12
C ARG A 149 2.15 3.98 25.01
N ASN A 150 1.75 3.19 24.02
CA ASN A 150 2.37 1.90 23.77
C ASN A 150 3.88 2.09 23.54
N PRO A 151 4.76 1.46 24.34
CA PRO A 151 6.21 1.63 24.26
C PRO A 151 6.80 1.19 22.91
N ALA A 152 6.08 0.38 22.15
CA ALA A 152 6.47 0.01 20.80
C ALA A 152 6.30 1.17 19.79
N ARG A 153 5.53 2.23 20.14
CA ARG A 153 5.32 3.40 19.28
C ARG A 153 6.31 4.52 19.59
N GLY A 154 6.92 5.09 18.55
CA GLY A 154 7.88 6.18 18.69
C GLY A 154 7.85 7.13 17.49
N GLU A 155 8.73 8.12 17.51
CA GLU A 155 8.86 9.10 16.45
C GLU A 155 9.63 8.49 15.25
N GLY A 156 9.12 8.74 14.05
CA GLY A 156 9.78 8.34 12.80
C GLY A 156 10.03 6.84 12.72
N HIS A 157 11.29 6.45 12.60
CA HIS A 157 11.72 5.04 12.45
C HIS A 157 12.49 4.50 13.66
N SER A 158 12.47 5.21 14.79
CA SER A 158 13.23 4.85 15.99
C SER A 158 12.66 3.63 16.73
N ASN A 159 11.37 3.36 16.59
CA ASN A 159 10.66 2.27 17.26
C ASN A 159 10.04 1.28 16.25
N ILE A 160 9.51 0.17 16.78
CA ILE A 160 8.82 -0.88 16.00
C ILE A 160 7.60 -0.30 15.28
N LEU A 161 6.80 0.52 15.98
CA LEU A 161 5.64 1.22 15.44
C LEU A 161 5.87 2.74 15.46
N THR A 162 5.23 3.43 14.55
CA THR A 162 5.21 4.89 14.53
C THR A 162 3.99 5.41 15.29
N ARG A 163 4.13 6.53 15.99
CA ARG A 163 3.00 7.22 16.62
C ARG A 163 1.95 7.58 15.60
N ILE A 164 0.70 7.54 16.01
CA ILE A 164 -0.46 7.97 15.21
C ILE A 164 -0.59 9.48 15.34
N PRO A 165 -0.38 10.27 14.28
CA PRO A 165 -0.58 11.71 14.36
C PRO A 165 -2.06 12.07 14.13
N LEU A 166 -2.57 13.02 14.91
CA LEU A 166 -3.85 13.70 14.69
C LEU A 166 -3.62 15.01 13.93
N ASP A 167 -3.36 14.88 12.63
CA ASP A 167 -3.13 15.98 11.70
C ASP A 167 -4.29 16.12 10.70
N GLY A 168 -4.20 17.04 9.73
CA GLY A 168 -5.23 17.27 8.72
C GLY A 168 -5.62 16.03 7.92
N HIS A 169 -4.73 15.03 7.77
CA HIS A 169 -5.09 13.75 7.14
C HIS A 169 -5.98 12.90 8.05
N ALA A 170 -5.73 12.93 9.36
CA ALA A 170 -6.59 12.26 10.32
C ALA A 170 -7.97 12.94 10.38
N GLU A 171 -8.01 14.27 10.37
CA GLU A 171 -9.26 15.05 10.33
C GLU A 171 -10.09 14.72 9.09
N THR A 172 -9.46 14.64 7.91
CA THR A 172 -10.12 14.24 6.66
C THR A 172 -10.68 12.81 6.75
N ALA A 173 -9.91 11.87 7.31
CA ALA A 173 -10.35 10.49 7.48
C ALA A 173 -11.51 10.37 8.48
N LEU A 174 -11.49 11.16 9.55
CA LEU A 174 -12.56 11.23 10.54
C LEU A 174 -13.84 11.83 9.95
N ALA A 175 -13.74 12.95 9.23
CA ALA A 175 -14.88 13.59 8.57
C ALA A 175 -15.60 12.64 7.60
N GLY A 176 -14.85 11.80 6.88
CA GLY A 176 -15.43 10.74 6.02
C GLY A 176 -16.15 9.61 6.76
N GLN A 177 -16.12 9.61 8.10
CA GLN A 177 -16.80 8.66 8.99
C GLN A 177 -17.83 9.36 9.88
N ASP A 178 -18.16 10.64 9.62
CA ASP A 178 -19.01 11.51 10.45
C ASP A 178 -18.50 11.66 11.89
N LEU A 179 -17.15 11.76 12.03
CA LEU A 179 -16.45 11.93 13.31
C LEU A 179 -15.49 13.12 13.25
N HIS A 180 -15.08 13.58 14.41
CA HIS A 180 -13.99 14.52 14.66
C HIS A 180 -13.17 14.07 15.88
N ALA A 181 -12.05 14.72 16.17
CA ALA A 181 -11.12 14.30 17.22
C ALA A 181 -11.77 14.20 18.62
N ASP A 182 -12.79 15.01 18.90
CA ASP A 182 -13.49 15.03 20.18
C ASP A 182 -14.81 14.23 20.17
N SER A 183 -15.12 13.51 19.09
CA SER A 183 -16.23 12.54 19.03
C SER A 183 -15.95 11.34 19.90
N VAL A 184 -16.99 10.80 20.56
CA VAL A 184 -16.95 9.54 21.32
C VAL A 184 -17.49 8.41 20.45
N PRO A 185 -16.65 7.53 19.88
CA PRO A 185 -17.13 6.43 19.06
C PRO A 185 -17.79 5.34 19.93
N ALA A 186 -18.84 4.71 19.39
CA ALA A 186 -19.49 3.59 20.07
C ALA A 186 -18.50 2.48 20.40
N ALA A 187 -18.74 1.73 21.48
CA ALA A 187 -17.91 0.59 21.87
C ALA A 187 -17.81 -0.43 20.71
N GLY A 188 -16.58 -0.87 20.41
CA GLY A 188 -16.26 -1.79 19.31
C GLY A 188 -16.21 -1.13 17.92
N ARG A 189 -16.60 0.14 17.74
CA ARG A 189 -16.48 0.85 16.47
C ARG A 189 -15.01 1.08 16.14
N ARG A 190 -14.56 0.54 15.02
CA ARG A 190 -13.23 0.83 14.48
C ARG A 190 -13.24 2.20 13.78
N VAL A 191 -12.36 3.08 14.21
CA VAL A 191 -12.17 4.43 13.66
C VAL A 191 -10.86 4.50 12.91
N VAL A 192 -10.92 4.68 11.60
CA VAL A 192 -9.76 4.77 10.72
C VAL A 192 -9.23 6.20 10.71
N LEU A 193 -7.91 6.36 10.87
CA LEU A 193 -7.25 7.66 11.00
C LEU A 193 -6.38 8.01 9.78
N ARG A 194 -6.25 7.09 8.82
CA ARG A 194 -5.47 7.26 7.59
C ARG A 194 -6.13 6.58 6.41
N GLY A 195 -6.05 7.20 5.23
CA GLY A 195 -6.49 6.59 3.98
C GLY A 195 -5.53 5.56 3.39
N ASN A 196 -4.33 5.42 3.96
CA ASN A 196 -3.31 4.45 3.55
C ASN A 196 -2.83 3.61 4.74
N ALA A 197 -2.25 2.45 4.44
CA ALA A 197 -1.78 1.48 5.44
C ALA A 197 -0.27 1.57 5.73
N ASN A 198 0.33 2.75 5.57
CA ASN A 198 1.76 2.94 5.80
C ASN A 198 2.11 2.87 7.29
N LEU A 199 3.14 2.09 7.64
CA LEU A 199 3.63 2.01 9.01
C LEU A 199 4.18 3.35 9.51
N SER A 200 4.76 4.16 8.60
CA SER A 200 5.30 5.50 8.92
C SER A 200 4.22 6.51 9.35
N SER A 201 2.95 6.22 9.11
CA SER A 201 1.81 7.03 9.53
C SER A 201 0.97 6.39 10.64
N GLY A 202 1.55 5.46 11.40
CA GLY A 202 0.90 4.80 12.53
C GLY A 202 0.16 3.50 12.20
N GLY A 203 0.24 3.04 10.94
CA GLY A 203 -0.32 1.75 10.54
C GLY A 203 0.34 0.55 11.23
N THR A 204 -0.30 -0.60 11.15
CA THR A 204 0.18 -1.87 11.70
C THR A 204 0.33 -2.92 10.60
N ALA A 205 1.08 -3.99 10.90
CA ALA A 205 1.28 -5.10 9.98
C ALA A 205 1.14 -6.44 10.71
N GLU A 206 0.45 -7.38 10.09
CA GLU A 206 0.29 -8.75 10.56
C GLU A 206 0.99 -9.71 9.59
N ASP A 207 1.82 -10.63 10.09
CA ASP A 207 2.43 -11.65 9.23
C ASP A 207 1.37 -12.61 8.69
N VAL A 208 1.35 -12.74 7.37
CA VAL A 208 0.46 -13.66 6.63
C VAL A 208 1.24 -14.54 5.66
N THR A 209 2.55 -14.67 5.88
CA THR A 209 3.47 -15.37 4.97
C THR A 209 3.02 -16.79 4.66
N ASP A 210 2.62 -17.53 5.68
CA ASP A 210 2.27 -18.95 5.53
C ASP A 210 0.91 -19.16 4.84
N ARG A 211 0.08 -18.11 4.79
CA ARG A 211 -1.21 -18.14 4.07
C ARG A 211 -1.06 -17.95 2.56
N LEU A 212 0.10 -17.45 2.09
CA LEU A 212 0.29 -17.09 0.69
C LEU A 212 0.37 -18.35 -0.21
N PRO A 213 -0.54 -18.54 -1.19
CA PRO A 213 -0.53 -19.70 -2.07
C PRO A 213 0.73 -19.77 -2.93
N ALA A 214 1.13 -20.99 -3.33
CA ALA A 214 2.29 -21.21 -4.18
C ALA A 214 2.20 -20.44 -5.51
N GLN A 215 1.02 -20.35 -6.11
CA GLN A 215 0.75 -19.61 -7.35
C GLN A 215 1.01 -18.11 -7.16
N THR A 216 0.52 -17.51 -6.06
CA THR A 216 0.75 -16.10 -5.75
C THR A 216 2.22 -15.83 -5.43
N ARG A 217 2.92 -16.76 -4.74
CA ARG A 217 4.38 -16.67 -4.55
C ARG A 217 5.13 -16.66 -5.87
N ALA A 218 4.82 -17.60 -6.77
CA ALA A 218 5.44 -17.67 -8.09
C ALA A 218 5.14 -16.42 -8.93
N MET A 219 3.94 -15.87 -8.85
CA MET A 219 3.55 -14.62 -9.49
C MET A 219 4.39 -13.43 -8.98
N CYS A 220 4.56 -13.30 -7.65
CA CYS A 220 5.38 -12.23 -7.06
C CYS A 220 6.85 -12.32 -7.51
N VAL A 221 7.43 -13.53 -7.53
CA VAL A 221 8.79 -13.76 -8.03
C VAL A 221 8.89 -13.37 -9.51
N ARG A 222 7.91 -13.76 -10.32
CA ARG A 222 7.86 -13.39 -11.75
C ARG A 222 7.77 -11.87 -11.93
N ALA A 223 6.96 -11.18 -11.11
CA ALA A 223 6.85 -9.73 -11.11
C ALA A 223 8.20 -9.05 -10.82
N ALA A 224 8.89 -9.45 -9.75
CA ALA A 224 10.19 -8.91 -9.39
C ALA A 224 11.23 -9.13 -10.50
N ARG A 225 11.28 -10.34 -11.08
CA ARG A 225 12.18 -10.68 -12.20
C ARG A 225 11.88 -9.88 -13.47
N LYS A 226 10.59 -9.67 -13.81
CA LYS A 226 10.20 -8.90 -15.01
C LYS A 226 10.68 -7.45 -14.94
N ILE A 227 10.69 -6.86 -13.75
CA ILE A 227 11.21 -5.50 -13.51
C ILE A 227 12.74 -5.49 -13.38
N GLY A 228 13.35 -6.61 -12.99
CA GLY A 228 14.79 -6.73 -12.78
C GLY A 228 15.24 -6.39 -11.35
N LEU A 229 14.36 -6.57 -10.36
CA LEU A 229 14.64 -6.31 -8.95
C LEU A 229 15.09 -7.60 -8.24
N ASP A 230 16.23 -7.55 -7.56
CA ASP A 230 16.69 -8.61 -6.65
C ASP A 230 15.88 -8.57 -5.35
N VAL A 231 15.69 -7.38 -4.79
CA VAL A 231 14.79 -7.14 -3.65
C VAL A 231 13.63 -6.29 -4.09
N ALA A 232 12.41 -6.79 -3.90
CA ALA A 232 11.19 -6.11 -4.29
C ALA A 232 10.12 -6.16 -3.21
N GLY A 233 9.49 -5.02 -2.94
CA GLY A 233 8.28 -4.93 -2.13
C GLY A 233 7.07 -4.82 -3.04
N ILE A 234 6.26 -5.86 -3.10
CA ILE A 234 5.09 -5.92 -3.97
C ILE A 234 3.85 -5.61 -3.15
N ASP A 235 3.17 -4.52 -3.51
CA ASP A 235 1.91 -4.12 -2.92
C ASP A 235 0.77 -4.76 -3.71
N LEU A 236 -0.04 -5.53 -3.02
CA LEU A 236 -1.25 -6.11 -3.59
C LEU A 236 -2.46 -5.85 -2.70
N VAL A 237 -3.58 -5.67 -3.37
CA VAL A 237 -4.88 -5.59 -2.71
C VAL A 237 -5.68 -6.81 -3.12
N CYS A 238 -6.22 -7.54 -2.14
CA CYS A 238 -7.08 -8.70 -2.38
C CYS A 238 -8.05 -8.92 -1.22
N GLU A 239 -9.16 -9.60 -1.52
CA GLU A 239 -10.15 -9.94 -0.50
C GLU A 239 -9.63 -11.01 0.47
N ASP A 240 -8.98 -12.05 -0.04
CA ASP A 240 -8.32 -13.09 0.75
C ASP A 240 -6.96 -13.45 0.16
N ILE A 241 -5.90 -13.23 0.95
CA ILE A 241 -4.52 -13.55 0.56
C ILE A 241 -4.26 -15.06 0.44
N GLY A 242 -5.12 -15.89 1.03
CA GLY A 242 -5.06 -17.35 0.96
C GLY A 242 -5.59 -17.94 -0.36
N VAL A 243 -6.16 -17.11 -1.23
CA VAL A 243 -6.67 -17.51 -2.54
C VAL A 243 -5.72 -17.03 -3.63
N PRO A 244 -5.38 -17.85 -4.65
CA PRO A 244 -4.56 -17.41 -5.78
C PRO A 244 -5.16 -16.19 -6.47
N LEU A 245 -4.32 -15.17 -6.75
CA LEU A 245 -4.76 -13.96 -7.43
C LEU A 245 -5.01 -14.22 -8.92
N ASP A 246 -6.18 -13.83 -9.41
CA ASP A 246 -6.63 -14.01 -10.81
C ASP A 246 -7.02 -12.69 -11.51
N GLY A 247 -6.86 -11.54 -10.82
CA GLY A 247 -7.23 -10.22 -11.31
C GLY A 247 -8.69 -9.82 -11.02
N ARG A 248 -9.55 -10.76 -10.56
CA ARG A 248 -10.92 -10.49 -10.10
C ARG A 248 -10.97 -10.34 -8.59
N ASN A 249 -10.29 -11.23 -7.88
CA ASN A 249 -10.21 -11.27 -6.41
C ASN A 249 -9.08 -10.41 -5.84
N GLY A 250 -8.27 -9.77 -6.69
CA GLY A 250 -7.18 -8.89 -6.29
C GLY A 250 -6.21 -8.57 -7.41
N ALA A 251 -5.31 -7.63 -7.16
CA ALA A 251 -4.31 -7.19 -8.12
C ALA A 251 -3.04 -6.66 -7.45
N VAL A 252 -1.93 -6.65 -8.18
CA VAL A 252 -0.71 -5.93 -7.83
C VAL A 252 -0.92 -4.45 -8.13
N ILE A 253 -0.78 -3.62 -7.11
CA ILE A 253 -1.01 -2.17 -7.20
C ILE A 253 0.29 -1.44 -7.52
N GLU A 254 1.39 -1.88 -6.90
CA GLU A 254 2.70 -1.23 -6.99
C GLU A 254 3.82 -2.24 -6.73
N ILE A 255 5.00 -1.96 -7.29
CA ILE A 255 6.24 -2.67 -6.96
C ILE A 255 7.30 -1.64 -6.54
N ASN A 256 7.99 -1.90 -5.43
CA ASN A 256 8.94 -0.98 -4.82
C ASN A 256 10.35 -1.57 -4.84
N ALA A 257 11.33 -0.80 -5.36
CA ALA A 257 12.73 -1.23 -5.48
C ALA A 257 13.51 -1.18 -4.16
N ALA A 258 13.09 -0.33 -3.21
CA ALA A 258 13.73 -0.19 -1.90
C ALA A 258 12.71 -0.39 -0.77
N PRO A 259 12.13 -1.61 -0.62
CA PRO A 259 11.08 -1.82 0.35
C PRO A 259 11.59 -1.72 1.78
N GLY A 260 10.82 -1.05 2.65
CA GLY A 260 11.04 -1.15 4.09
C GLY A 260 10.73 -2.56 4.59
N ILE A 261 11.64 -3.15 5.37
CA ILE A 261 11.54 -4.53 5.87
C ILE A 261 11.00 -4.61 7.31
N ARG A 262 10.89 -3.48 8.03
CA ARG A 262 10.49 -3.42 9.44
C ARG A 262 9.21 -4.21 9.75
N MET A 263 8.20 -4.10 8.87
CA MET A 263 6.92 -4.80 9.03
C MET A 263 7.03 -6.32 9.01
N HIS A 264 8.08 -6.85 8.40
CA HIS A 264 8.33 -8.29 8.29
C HIS A 264 9.20 -8.79 9.44
N VAL A 265 10.17 -7.98 9.86
CA VAL A 265 11.07 -8.31 10.98
C VAL A 265 10.37 -8.13 12.33
N HIS A 266 9.51 -7.12 12.44
CA HIS A 266 8.76 -6.78 13.65
C HIS A 266 7.27 -6.55 13.31
N PRO A 267 6.53 -7.60 12.94
CA PRO A 267 5.09 -7.48 12.72
C PRO A 267 4.38 -7.15 14.04
N SER A 268 3.25 -6.46 13.96
CA SER A 268 2.39 -6.18 15.11
C SER A 268 1.68 -7.44 15.63
N ALA A 269 1.53 -8.44 14.76
CA ALA A 269 0.94 -9.74 15.04
C ALA A 269 1.52 -10.80 14.10
N GLY A 270 1.51 -12.07 14.53
CA GLY A 270 2.05 -13.18 13.76
C GLY A 270 3.55 -13.39 13.98
N THR A 271 4.21 -14.07 13.04
CA THR A 271 5.59 -14.54 13.18
C THR A 271 6.59 -13.54 12.57
N PRO A 272 7.60 -13.06 13.33
CA PRO A 272 8.73 -12.32 12.76
C PRO A 272 9.45 -13.14 11.68
N ARG A 273 9.82 -12.49 10.56
CA ARG A 273 10.56 -13.13 9.46
C ARG A 273 11.95 -12.48 9.37
N ASP A 274 12.97 -13.31 9.24
CA ASP A 274 14.35 -12.81 9.06
C ASP A 274 14.56 -12.30 7.63
N ALA A 275 13.94 -11.15 7.36
CA ALA A 275 14.05 -10.48 6.07
C ALA A 275 15.48 -9.94 5.81
N GLY A 276 16.22 -9.62 6.88
CA GLY A 276 17.60 -9.15 6.79
C GLY A 276 18.52 -10.22 6.23
N ALA A 277 18.55 -11.41 6.81
CA ALA A 277 19.36 -12.52 6.35
C ALA A 277 19.01 -12.98 4.91
N ALA A 278 17.76 -12.77 4.50
CA ALA A 278 17.34 -13.11 3.14
C ALA A 278 17.86 -12.13 2.07
N ILE A 279 18.26 -10.92 2.46
CA ILE A 279 18.77 -9.87 1.57
C ILE A 279 20.31 -9.93 1.50
N VAL A 280 20.98 -10.31 2.58
CA VAL A 280 22.44 -10.41 2.69
C VAL A 280 22.92 -11.78 2.24
#